data_3efeab73b59046c049bfb6c96f4b2b3e
#
_entry.id   3efeab73b59046c049bfb6c96f4b2b3e
#
_cell.length_a   1.000
_cell.length_b   1.000
_cell.length_c   1.000
_cell.angle_alpha   90.00
_cell.angle_beta   90.00
_cell.angle_gamma   90.00
#
_symmetry.space_group_name_H-M   'P 1'
#
loop_
_entity.id
_entity.type
_entity.pdbx_description
1 polymer ?
#
loop_
_entity_poly.entity_id
_entity_poly.type
_entity_poly.pdbx_seq_one_letter_code
_entity_poly.pdbx_strand_id
1 'polypeptide(L)'
;MSLILDFGLLCFGFFLLTKGADYFIENSASFAEEKGISPHVVGVTIVAFGTSLPELLVSIISSFQEYNDLALGNIVGSNISNIGLVLAIPTFVFYYVLGTNIVPEKDANDDSYVMLIAVFLLFFFARDNLISVGEGFVFFLLYLLYIFWLYKRSGNESADE
;
A
#
# COMPACT_ATOMS: atom_id res chain seq x y z
N MET A 1 -24.60 -22.50 -6.69
CA MET A 1 -23.46 -22.78 -7.59
C MET A 1 -22.67 -23.94 -7.01
N SER A 2 -21.93 -24.73 -7.79
CA SER A 2 -21.14 -25.81 -7.21
C SER A 2 -19.87 -25.22 -6.57
N LEU A 3 -19.47 -25.73 -5.40
CA LEU A 3 -18.25 -25.33 -4.68
C LEU A 3 -16.99 -25.30 -5.60
N ILE A 4 -16.95 -26.21 -6.57
CA ILE A 4 -15.86 -26.31 -7.56
C ILE A 4 -15.85 -25.09 -8.48
N LEU A 5 -17.03 -24.64 -8.92
CA LEU A 5 -17.14 -23.46 -9.80
C LEU A 5 -16.73 -22.19 -9.03
N ASP A 6 -17.19 -22.04 -7.77
CA ASP A 6 -16.88 -20.88 -6.93
C ASP A 6 -15.38 -20.82 -6.63
N PHE A 7 -14.74 -21.97 -6.34
CA PHE A 7 -13.30 -22.06 -6.16
C PHE A 7 -12.52 -21.75 -7.46
N GLY A 8 -13.00 -22.26 -8.60
CA GLY A 8 -12.41 -21.96 -9.91
C GLY A 8 -12.47 -20.49 -10.27
N LEU A 9 -13.60 -19.84 -10.00
CA LEU A 9 -13.77 -18.39 -10.19
C LEU A 9 -12.87 -17.56 -9.26
N LEU A 10 -12.73 -18.00 -8.01
CA LEU A 10 -11.82 -17.36 -7.05
C LEU A 10 -10.36 -17.42 -7.54
N CYS A 11 -9.89 -18.61 -7.91
CA CYS A 11 -8.52 -18.78 -8.41
C CYS A 11 -8.27 -17.98 -9.68
N PHE A 12 -9.22 -17.97 -10.61
CA PHE A 12 -9.12 -17.22 -11.86
C PHE A 12 -9.13 -15.70 -11.61
N GLY A 13 -10.01 -15.21 -10.74
CA GLY A 13 -10.06 -13.81 -10.33
C GLY A 13 -8.76 -13.35 -9.66
N PHE A 14 -8.21 -14.17 -8.76
CA PHE A 14 -6.93 -13.90 -8.11
C PHE A 14 -5.78 -13.86 -9.14
N PHE A 15 -5.74 -14.79 -10.08
CA PHE A 15 -4.75 -14.79 -11.16
C PHE A 15 -4.84 -13.52 -12.03
N LEU A 16 -6.05 -13.12 -12.44
CA LEU A 16 -6.24 -11.89 -13.24
C LEU A 16 -5.81 -10.64 -12.45
N LEU A 17 -6.17 -10.59 -11.17
CA LEU A 17 -5.85 -9.45 -10.31
C LEU A 17 -4.34 -9.30 -10.12
N THR A 18 -3.62 -10.39 -9.80
CA THR A 18 -2.17 -10.35 -9.64
C THR A 18 -1.46 -10.02 -10.95
N LYS A 19 -1.86 -10.61 -12.08
CA LYS A 19 -1.27 -10.29 -13.38
C LYS A 19 -1.56 -8.87 -13.84
N GLY A 20 -2.75 -8.37 -13.56
CA GLY A 20 -3.11 -6.97 -13.82
C GLY A 20 -2.27 -5.99 -13.00
N ALA A 21 -2.07 -6.27 -11.72
CA ALA A 21 -1.23 -5.47 -10.84
C ALA A 21 0.25 -5.48 -11.30
N ASP A 22 0.83 -6.66 -11.60
CA ASP A 22 2.19 -6.78 -12.13
C ASP A 22 2.38 -5.91 -13.37
N TYR A 23 1.47 -6.05 -14.35
CA TYR A 23 1.52 -5.29 -15.59
C TYR A 23 1.40 -3.77 -15.38
N PHE A 24 0.52 -3.35 -14.46
CA PHE A 24 0.37 -1.95 -14.08
C PHE A 24 1.66 -1.40 -13.47
N ILE A 25 2.25 -2.12 -12.50
CA ILE A 25 3.47 -1.70 -11.78
C ILE A 25 4.63 -1.55 -12.78
N GLU A 26 4.92 -2.59 -13.58
CA GLU A 26 6.04 -2.58 -14.52
C GLU A 26 5.96 -1.41 -15.51
N ASN A 27 4.79 -1.21 -16.14
CA ASN A 27 4.65 -0.17 -17.16
C ASN A 27 4.60 1.24 -16.56
N SER A 28 3.97 1.41 -15.41
CA SER A 28 3.90 2.71 -14.75
C SER A 28 5.24 3.13 -14.15
N ALA A 29 5.99 2.18 -13.59
CA ALA A 29 7.34 2.43 -13.07
C ALA A 29 8.28 2.84 -14.21
N SER A 30 8.32 2.09 -15.31
CA SER A 30 9.14 2.42 -16.48
C SER A 30 8.82 3.80 -17.05
N PHE A 31 7.53 4.14 -17.14
CA PHE A 31 7.10 5.46 -17.59
C PHE A 31 7.55 6.59 -16.66
N ALA A 32 7.49 6.36 -15.35
CA ALA A 32 7.92 7.34 -14.36
C ALA A 32 9.44 7.57 -14.39
N GLU A 33 10.23 6.50 -14.53
CA GLU A 33 11.68 6.56 -14.70
C GLU A 33 12.07 7.35 -15.96
N GLU A 34 11.41 7.12 -17.10
CA GLU A 34 11.60 7.91 -18.33
C GLU A 34 11.33 9.41 -18.13
N LYS A 35 10.50 9.78 -17.16
CA LYS A 35 10.21 11.17 -16.79
C LYS A 35 11.15 11.74 -15.73
N GLY A 36 12.17 10.99 -15.30
CA GLY A 36 13.14 11.40 -14.31
C GLY A 36 12.59 11.45 -12.88
N ILE A 37 11.53 10.68 -12.59
CA ILE A 37 11.00 10.54 -11.23
C ILE A 37 11.90 9.55 -10.47
N SER A 38 12.30 9.91 -9.24
CA SER A 38 13.21 9.08 -8.46
C SER A 38 12.61 7.70 -8.15
N PRO A 39 13.44 6.63 -8.08
CA PRO A 39 12.99 5.26 -7.76
C PRO A 39 12.25 5.20 -6.42
N HIS A 40 12.67 5.99 -5.42
CA HIS A 40 11.98 6.07 -4.13
C HIS A 40 10.52 6.54 -4.30
N VAL A 41 10.29 7.64 -5.00
CA VAL A 41 8.93 8.16 -5.25
C VAL A 41 8.10 7.17 -6.06
N VAL A 42 8.69 6.50 -7.07
CA VAL A 42 8.01 5.43 -7.82
C VAL A 42 7.59 4.30 -6.87
N GLY A 43 8.47 3.86 -5.96
CA GLY A 43 8.20 2.81 -4.99
C GLY A 43 7.05 3.14 -4.04
N VAL A 44 7.10 4.30 -3.37
CA VAL A 44 6.08 4.69 -2.37
C VAL A 44 4.78 5.21 -2.98
N THR A 45 4.73 5.44 -4.29
CA THR A 45 3.50 5.88 -4.99
C THR A 45 2.96 4.80 -5.90
N ILE A 46 3.58 4.59 -7.07
CA ILE A 46 3.06 3.74 -8.14
C ILE A 46 3.07 2.27 -7.71
N VAL A 47 4.21 1.79 -7.19
CA VAL A 47 4.32 0.39 -6.76
C VAL A 47 3.43 0.13 -5.55
N ALA A 48 3.45 1.00 -4.54
CA ALA A 48 2.60 0.88 -3.36
C ALA A 48 1.11 0.91 -3.72
N PHE A 49 0.68 1.81 -4.61
CA PHE A 49 -0.70 1.86 -5.10
C PHE A 49 -1.05 0.57 -5.86
N GLY A 50 -0.19 0.12 -6.79
CA GLY A 50 -0.42 -1.07 -7.60
C GLY A 50 -0.55 -2.35 -6.75
N THR A 51 0.32 -2.52 -5.76
CA THR A 51 0.25 -3.67 -4.84
C THR A 51 -0.96 -3.62 -3.91
N SER A 52 -1.50 -2.45 -3.62
CA SER A 52 -2.69 -2.26 -2.77
C SER A 52 -4.02 -2.20 -3.57
N LEU A 53 -3.97 -2.32 -4.91
CA LEU A 53 -5.20 -2.36 -5.73
C LEU A 53 -6.14 -3.52 -5.36
N PRO A 54 -5.65 -4.76 -5.10
CA PRO A 54 -6.49 -5.85 -4.63
C PRO A 54 -7.27 -5.50 -3.35
N GLU A 55 -6.57 -4.99 -2.36
CA GLU A 55 -7.14 -4.60 -1.07
C GLU A 55 -8.16 -3.46 -1.22
N LEU A 56 -7.85 -2.48 -2.06
CA LEU A 56 -8.74 -1.38 -2.36
C LEU A 56 -10.05 -1.87 -2.98
N LEU A 57 -9.98 -2.74 -3.99
CA LEU A 57 -11.16 -3.29 -4.65
C LEU A 57 -12.01 -4.15 -3.70
N VAL A 58 -11.38 -5.02 -2.90
CA VAL A 58 -12.08 -5.82 -1.89
C VAL A 58 -12.78 -4.91 -0.89
N SER A 59 -12.11 -3.89 -0.36
CA SER A 59 -12.70 -2.96 0.62
C SER A 59 -13.84 -2.14 0.03
N ILE A 60 -13.71 -1.64 -1.20
CA ILE A 60 -14.78 -0.91 -1.89
C ILE A 60 -16.00 -1.82 -2.11
N ILE A 61 -15.82 -3.01 -2.68
CA ILE A 61 -16.92 -3.94 -2.97
C ILE A 61 -17.60 -4.37 -1.67
N SER A 62 -16.84 -4.69 -0.62
CA SER A 62 -17.38 -5.06 0.69
C SER A 62 -18.19 -3.94 1.31
N SER A 63 -17.73 -2.69 1.20
CA SER A 63 -18.46 -1.52 1.70
C SER A 63 -19.76 -1.28 0.93
N PHE A 64 -19.78 -1.45 -0.39
CA PHE A 64 -21.00 -1.37 -1.19
C PHE A 64 -22.02 -2.49 -0.88
N GLN A 65 -21.53 -3.63 -0.40
CA GLN A 65 -22.35 -4.76 0.04
C GLN A 65 -22.72 -4.70 1.53
N GLU A 66 -22.40 -3.61 2.21
CA GLU A 66 -22.61 -3.39 3.64
C GLU A 66 -21.82 -4.36 4.56
N TYR A 67 -20.80 -5.03 4.04
CA TYR A 67 -19.87 -5.86 4.83
C TYR A 67 -18.72 -5.01 5.41
N ASN A 68 -19.07 -4.05 6.24
CA ASN A 68 -18.12 -3.06 6.77
C ASN A 68 -17.00 -3.68 7.60
N ASP A 69 -17.30 -4.72 8.39
CA ASP A 69 -16.28 -5.45 9.17
C ASP A 69 -15.26 -6.13 8.26
N LEU A 70 -15.68 -6.66 7.10
CA LEU A 70 -14.79 -7.25 6.13
C LEU A 70 -13.90 -6.17 5.48
N ALA A 71 -14.46 -5.03 5.12
CA ALA A 71 -13.71 -3.92 4.55
C ALA A 71 -12.63 -3.41 5.51
N LEU A 72 -13.00 -3.13 6.77
CA LEU A 72 -12.05 -2.67 7.79
C LEU A 72 -11.02 -3.75 8.15
N GLY A 73 -11.47 -5.00 8.32
CA GLY A 73 -10.60 -6.15 8.58
C GLY A 73 -9.57 -6.37 7.47
N ASN A 74 -9.94 -6.18 6.21
CA ASN A 74 -9.03 -6.25 5.06
C ASN A 74 -7.96 -5.17 5.13
N ILE A 75 -8.32 -3.91 5.42
CA ILE A 75 -7.38 -2.79 5.53
C ILE A 75 -6.39 -3.01 6.68
N VAL A 76 -6.89 -3.32 7.87
CA VAL A 76 -6.03 -3.51 9.06
C VAL A 76 -5.20 -4.79 8.92
N GLY A 77 -5.81 -5.87 8.42
CA GLY A 77 -5.15 -7.17 8.24
C GLY A 77 -4.02 -7.12 7.23
N SER A 78 -4.18 -6.42 6.10
CA SER A 78 -3.11 -6.24 5.11
C SER A 78 -1.92 -5.46 5.70
N ASN A 79 -2.15 -4.42 6.48
CA ASN A 79 -1.08 -3.70 7.17
C ASN A 79 -0.33 -4.58 8.17
N ILE A 80 -1.03 -5.39 8.96
CA ILE A 80 -0.41 -6.35 9.91
C ILE A 80 0.43 -7.38 9.12
N SER A 81 -0.10 -7.91 8.02
CA SER A 81 0.61 -8.86 7.17
C SER A 81 1.85 -8.24 6.53
N ASN A 82 1.77 -7.01 6.03
CA ASN A 82 2.88 -6.32 5.42
C ASN A 82 4.03 -6.10 6.42
N ILE A 83 3.73 -5.75 7.66
CA ILE A 83 4.75 -5.60 8.71
C ILE A 83 5.21 -6.97 9.23
N GLY A 84 4.28 -7.84 9.59
CA GLY A 84 4.57 -9.10 10.28
C GLY A 84 5.15 -10.20 9.39
N LEU A 85 4.82 -10.23 8.09
CA LEU A 85 5.29 -11.22 7.14
C LEU A 85 6.23 -10.61 6.10
N VAL A 86 5.76 -9.62 5.35
CA VAL A 86 6.48 -9.10 4.18
C VAL A 86 7.76 -8.35 4.59
N LEU A 87 7.78 -7.65 5.71
CA LEU A 87 8.98 -6.99 6.21
C LEU A 87 9.81 -7.93 7.13
N ALA A 88 9.17 -8.62 8.06
CA ALA A 88 9.87 -9.41 9.07
C ALA A 88 10.58 -10.64 8.48
N ILE A 89 9.95 -11.39 7.56
CA ILE A 89 10.54 -12.61 7.01
C ILE A 89 11.80 -12.31 6.19
N PRO A 90 11.79 -11.38 5.19
CA PRO A 90 13.01 -11.01 4.48
C PRO A 90 14.10 -10.50 5.41
N THR A 91 13.78 -9.64 6.38
CA THR A 91 14.76 -9.14 7.35
C THR A 91 15.43 -10.26 8.13
N PHE A 92 14.64 -11.25 8.59
CA PHE A 92 15.17 -12.43 9.26
C PHE A 92 16.09 -13.25 8.34
N VAL A 93 15.67 -13.51 7.08
CA VAL A 93 16.46 -14.25 6.10
C VAL A 93 17.77 -13.51 5.78
N PHE A 94 17.72 -12.19 5.52
CA PHE A 94 18.92 -11.41 5.25
C PHE A 94 19.92 -11.47 6.42
N TYR A 95 19.42 -11.32 7.64
CA TYR A 95 20.27 -11.33 8.83
C TYR A 95 20.85 -12.71 9.15
N TYR A 96 20.01 -13.75 9.22
CA TYR A 96 20.44 -15.07 9.70
C TYR A 96 20.98 -16.00 8.61
N VAL A 97 20.54 -15.84 7.35
CA VAL A 97 20.94 -16.73 6.25
C VAL A 97 22.04 -16.09 5.42
N LEU A 98 21.95 -14.82 5.10
CA LEU A 98 22.90 -14.12 4.24
C LEU A 98 23.97 -13.34 5.02
N GLY A 99 23.80 -13.18 6.34
CA GLY A 99 24.74 -12.44 7.19
C GLY A 99 24.79 -10.94 6.89
N THR A 100 23.76 -10.40 6.26
CA THR A 100 23.67 -8.99 5.87
C THR A 100 22.48 -8.32 6.55
N ASN A 101 22.56 -7.00 6.76
CA ASN A 101 21.45 -6.21 7.27
C ASN A 101 20.71 -5.51 6.12
N ILE A 102 19.38 -5.41 6.22
CA ILE A 102 18.62 -4.49 5.41
C ILE A 102 18.86 -3.10 5.98
N VAL A 103 19.47 -2.23 5.17
CA VAL A 103 19.69 -0.82 5.53
C VAL A 103 18.59 0.00 4.88
N PRO A 104 17.71 0.63 5.65
CA PRO A 104 16.70 1.52 5.09
C PRO A 104 17.34 2.71 4.38
N GLU A 105 16.74 3.17 3.31
CA GLU A 105 17.09 4.46 2.70
C GLU A 105 16.89 5.62 3.69
N LYS A 106 17.59 6.74 3.41
CA LYS A 106 17.56 7.92 4.27
C LYS A 106 16.15 8.44 4.53
N ASP A 107 15.28 8.30 3.52
CA ASP A 107 13.92 8.81 3.51
C ASP A 107 12.90 7.90 4.20
N ALA A 108 13.27 6.64 4.44
CA ALA A 108 12.40 5.66 5.11
C ALA A 108 11.95 6.08 6.52
N ASN A 109 12.72 6.94 7.19
CA ASN A 109 12.33 7.48 8.50
C ASN A 109 11.13 8.42 8.40
N ASP A 110 11.11 9.30 7.40
CA ASP A 110 10.02 10.26 7.20
C ASP A 110 8.73 9.53 6.83
N ASP A 111 8.82 8.54 5.94
CA ASP A 111 7.69 7.68 5.56
C ASP A 111 7.16 6.89 6.76
N SER A 112 8.07 6.41 7.63
CA SER A 112 7.69 5.72 8.86
C SER A 112 6.91 6.64 9.82
N TYR A 113 7.28 7.91 9.95
CA TYR A 113 6.53 8.88 10.74
C TYR A 113 5.14 9.13 10.16
N VAL A 114 5.02 9.29 8.83
CA VAL A 114 3.73 9.47 8.17
C VAL A 114 2.83 8.25 8.39
N MET A 115 3.39 7.04 8.27
CA MET A 115 2.67 5.80 8.55
C MET A 115 2.17 5.75 10.01
N LEU A 116 3.02 6.09 10.98
CA LEU A 116 2.64 6.09 12.40
C LEU A 116 1.52 7.11 12.68
N ILE A 117 1.58 8.30 12.07
CA ILE A 117 0.52 9.31 12.17
C ILE A 117 -0.79 8.78 11.58
N ALA A 118 -0.75 8.15 10.41
CA ALA A 118 -1.93 7.56 9.79
C ALA A 118 -2.57 6.48 10.65
N VAL A 119 -1.76 5.58 11.24
CA VAL A 119 -2.24 4.54 12.16
C VAL A 119 -2.84 5.15 13.43
N PHE A 120 -2.20 6.17 14.01
CA PHE A 120 -2.72 6.85 15.19
C PHE A 120 -4.08 7.53 14.90
N LEU A 121 -4.19 8.22 13.75
CA LEU A 121 -5.45 8.83 13.32
C LEU A 121 -6.53 7.79 13.08
N LEU A 122 -6.19 6.64 12.51
CA LEU A 122 -7.14 5.54 12.32
C LEU A 122 -7.72 5.09 13.66
N PHE A 123 -6.87 4.84 14.68
CA PHE A 123 -7.33 4.50 16.02
C PHE A 123 -8.14 5.61 16.67
N PHE A 124 -7.76 6.86 16.46
CA PHE A 124 -8.48 8.01 17.02
C PHE A 124 -9.87 8.16 16.41
N PHE A 125 -10.04 7.98 15.12
CA PHE A 125 -11.33 8.08 14.43
C PHE A 125 -12.18 6.82 14.67
N ALA A 126 -11.60 5.64 14.67
CA ALA A 126 -12.32 4.39 14.87
C ALA A 126 -12.73 4.11 16.34
N ARG A 127 -12.44 5.02 17.30
CA ARG A 127 -12.72 4.83 18.74
C ARG A 127 -14.21 4.64 19.09
N ASP A 128 -15.10 5.13 18.24
CA ASP A 128 -16.56 4.97 18.37
C ASP A 128 -17.12 3.81 17.53
N ASN A 129 -16.23 2.97 16.97
CA ASN A 129 -16.51 1.85 16.07
C ASN A 129 -17.15 2.26 14.74
N LEU A 130 -17.03 3.52 14.34
CA LEU A 130 -17.51 4.02 13.07
C LEU A 130 -16.40 4.86 12.43
N ILE A 131 -16.31 4.82 11.11
CA ILE A 131 -15.53 5.78 10.32
C ILE A 131 -16.51 6.52 9.44
N SER A 132 -16.71 7.77 9.76
CA SER A 132 -17.60 8.64 9.00
C SER A 132 -17.03 9.03 7.64
N VAL A 133 -17.90 9.44 6.72
CA VAL A 133 -17.47 9.95 5.40
C VAL A 133 -16.50 11.14 5.54
N GLY A 134 -16.72 11.99 6.56
CA GLY A 134 -15.83 13.13 6.84
C GLY A 134 -14.42 12.71 7.23
N GLU A 135 -14.30 11.69 8.10
CA GLU A 135 -13.01 11.13 8.52
C GLU A 135 -12.32 10.42 7.36
N GLY A 136 -13.06 9.68 6.54
CA GLY A 136 -12.54 9.10 5.30
C GLY A 136 -12.00 10.16 4.33
N PHE A 137 -12.72 11.30 4.22
CA PHE A 137 -12.26 12.42 3.40
C PHE A 137 -10.99 13.07 3.95
N VAL A 138 -10.82 13.16 5.27
CA VAL A 138 -9.58 13.63 5.91
C VAL A 138 -8.41 12.70 5.54
N PHE A 139 -8.56 11.38 5.63
CA PHE A 139 -7.53 10.43 5.19
C PHE A 139 -7.17 10.61 3.73
N PHE A 140 -8.16 10.77 2.86
CA PHE A 140 -7.91 10.98 1.43
C PHE A 140 -7.14 12.28 1.15
N LEU A 141 -7.49 13.38 1.82
CA LEU A 141 -6.75 14.63 1.72
C LEU A 141 -5.31 14.52 2.23
N LEU A 142 -5.10 13.86 3.37
CA LEU A 142 -3.76 13.63 3.91
C LEU A 142 -2.91 12.79 2.95
N TYR A 143 -3.50 11.76 2.33
CA TYR A 143 -2.83 10.98 1.30
C TYR A 143 -2.41 11.84 0.09
N LEU A 144 -3.31 12.68 -0.44
CA LEU A 144 -2.97 13.59 -1.55
C LEU A 144 -1.88 14.59 -1.18
N LEU A 145 -1.90 15.14 0.04
CA LEU A 145 -0.87 16.03 0.54
C LEU A 145 0.48 15.31 0.66
N TYR A 146 0.49 14.08 1.13
CA TYR A 146 1.68 13.25 1.21
C TYR A 146 2.28 12.98 -0.18
N ILE A 147 1.47 12.57 -1.17
CA ILE A 147 1.93 12.38 -2.56
C ILE A 147 2.49 13.68 -3.16
N PHE A 148 1.81 14.80 -2.93
CA PHE A 148 2.29 16.11 -3.39
C PHE A 148 3.63 16.49 -2.75
N TRP A 149 3.78 16.23 -1.45
CA TRP A 149 5.03 16.49 -0.73
C TRP A 149 6.18 15.62 -1.27
N LEU A 150 5.95 14.33 -1.50
CA LEU A 150 6.93 13.41 -2.10
C LEU A 150 7.36 13.87 -3.49
N TYR A 151 6.41 14.24 -4.34
CA TYR A 151 6.71 14.74 -5.69
C TYR A 151 7.58 16.01 -5.66
N LYS A 152 7.26 16.95 -4.77
CA LYS A 152 8.04 18.18 -4.62
C LYS A 152 9.46 17.90 -4.09
N ARG A 153 9.61 16.95 -3.20
CA ARG A 153 10.90 16.56 -2.63
C ARG A 153 11.80 15.93 -3.71
N SER A 154 11.28 15.00 -4.50
CA SER A 154 12.02 14.36 -5.59
C SER A 154 12.54 15.36 -6.63
N GLY A 155 11.77 16.40 -6.94
CA GLY A 155 12.21 17.45 -7.86
C GLY A 155 13.38 18.28 -7.35
N ASN A 156 13.55 18.40 -6.03
CA ASN A 156 14.68 19.13 -5.44
C ASN A 156 15.97 18.28 -5.44
N GLU A 157 15.87 16.96 -5.21
CA GLU A 157 17.01 16.04 -5.21
C GLU A 157 17.63 15.91 -6.61
N SER A 158 16.81 15.89 -7.67
CA SER A 158 17.28 15.86 -9.06
C SER A 158 17.93 17.17 -9.53
N ALA A 159 17.81 18.26 -8.78
CA ALA A 159 18.41 19.56 -9.10
C ALA A 159 19.77 19.77 -8.41
N ASP A 160 20.09 18.95 -7.42
CA ASP A 160 21.33 19.03 -6.63
C ASP A 160 22.41 18.00 -7.10
N GLU A 161 22.06 17.09 -8.05
CA GLU A 161 22.99 16.18 -8.76
C GLU A 161 23.39 16.76 -10.13
#